data_a5a51d3ac440ee4c462ebac3c6fcbcee
#
_entry.id   a5a51d3ac440ee4c462ebac3c6fcbcee
#
_cell.length_a   1.000
_cell.length_b   1.000
_cell.length_c   1.000
_cell.angle_alpha   90.00
_cell.angle_beta   90.00
_cell.angle_gamma   90.00
#
_symmetry.space_group_name_H-M   'P 1'
#
loop_
_entity.id
_entity.type
_entity.pdbx_description
1 polymer ?
#
loop_
_entity_poly.entity_id
_entity_poly.type
_entity_poly.pdbx_seq_one_letter_code
_entity_poly.pdbx_strand_id
1 'polypeptide(L)'
;MLTRDFSFELPEELLAQYPAAERDSSRLLYIGSEGLISDTSFKQLPEYLKPGDLIVLNDTRVIPARLYAKKETGGSVEIMLERILDENTLLVQLRASKSPKEGTNLKLQDNTRFVVKGRKGSMFLLNYIGEEKISDLLARIGHVPLPPYINRKDENIDQERYQTVFSDKPGAVAAPTAGLHFTDDLLNKLKVKGIDNAKLTLHVGAGTFQPVRIDDISKHEMHSEYMCVSQDVVMKINETKKKGGRILAVGTTVV
;
A
#
# COMPACT_ATOMS: atom_id res chain seq x y z
N MET A 1 14.87 -21.27 7.34
CA MET A 1 13.73 -20.65 8.03
C MET A 1 12.49 -21.03 7.25
N LEU A 2 11.47 -21.53 7.92
CA LEU A 2 10.27 -22.04 7.27
C LEU A 2 9.10 -21.05 7.46
N THR A 3 8.18 -21.01 6.51
CA THR A 3 6.98 -20.15 6.58
C THR A 3 6.18 -20.41 7.86
N ARG A 4 6.10 -21.66 8.32
CA ARG A 4 5.43 -22.04 9.57
C ARG A 4 6.07 -21.42 10.84
N ASP A 5 7.34 -21.04 10.80
CA ASP A 5 8.04 -20.41 11.93
C ASP A 5 7.48 -19.01 12.25
N PHE A 6 6.70 -18.43 11.32
CA PHE A 6 6.02 -17.14 11.43
C PHE A 6 4.50 -17.28 11.56
N SER A 7 3.98 -18.51 11.61
CA SER A 7 2.54 -18.73 11.74
C SER A 7 2.10 -18.55 13.19
N PHE A 8 1.01 -17.84 13.38
CA PHE A 8 0.34 -17.69 14.67
C PHE A 8 -1.18 -17.65 14.44
N GLU A 9 -1.94 -17.94 15.48
CA GLU A 9 -3.38 -17.81 15.45
C GLU A 9 -3.77 -16.34 15.66
N LEU A 10 -4.43 -15.74 14.68
CA LEU A 10 -4.97 -14.39 14.76
C LEU A 10 -6.50 -14.47 14.75
N PRO A 11 -7.17 -14.19 15.89
CA PRO A 11 -8.63 -14.18 15.95
C PRO A 11 -9.22 -13.11 15.02
N GLU A 12 -10.27 -13.49 14.26
CA GLU A 12 -10.89 -12.58 13.27
C GLU A 12 -11.47 -11.32 13.90
N GLU A 13 -11.97 -11.42 15.15
CA GLU A 13 -12.53 -10.29 15.91
C GLU A 13 -11.47 -9.21 16.25
N LEU A 14 -10.18 -9.53 16.17
CA LEU A 14 -9.10 -8.57 16.36
C LEU A 14 -8.73 -7.82 15.07
N LEU A 15 -9.31 -8.21 13.93
CA LEU A 15 -9.13 -7.53 12.65
C LEU A 15 -10.17 -6.42 12.48
N ALA A 16 -9.77 -5.18 12.74
CA ALA A 16 -10.65 -4.04 12.54
C ALA A 16 -11.08 -3.92 11.07
N GLN A 17 -12.38 -3.87 10.81
CA GLN A 17 -12.93 -3.71 9.47
C GLN A 17 -13.10 -2.24 9.05
N TYR A 18 -13.09 -1.32 10.02
CA TYR A 18 -13.14 0.12 9.83
C TYR A 18 -12.00 0.80 10.59
N PRO A 19 -11.50 1.92 10.09
CA PRO A 19 -10.48 2.68 10.80
C PRO A 19 -11.08 3.31 12.07
N ALA A 20 -10.26 3.55 13.09
CA ALA A 20 -10.64 4.33 14.26
C ALA A 20 -11.14 5.74 13.84
N ALA A 21 -12.01 6.35 14.63
CA ALA A 21 -12.55 7.69 14.31
C ALA A 21 -11.43 8.71 14.05
N GLU A 22 -10.44 8.76 14.94
CA GLU A 22 -9.24 9.59 14.78
C GLU A 22 -8.05 8.71 14.39
N ARG A 23 -7.20 9.18 13.44
CA ARG A 23 -6.05 8.42 12.94
C ARG A 23 -5.05 8.07 14.04
N ASP A 24 -4.76 9.00 14.93
CA ASP A 24 -3.76 8.89 15.98
C ASP A 24 -4.29 8.29 17.30
N SER A 25 -5.57 7.89 17.35
CA SER A 25 -6.16 7.24 18.53
C SER A 25 -5.83 5.74 18.66
N SER A 26 -5.16 5.16 17.66
CA SER A 26 -4.77 3.75 17.68
C SER A 26 -3.80 3.44 18.81
N ARG A 27 -3.85 2.20 19.30
CA ARG A 27 -2.87 1.69 20.26
C ARG A 27 -1.48 1.65 19.62
N LEU A 28 -0.46 1.86 20.43
CA LEU A 28 0.95 1.76 20.08
C LEU A 28 1.63 0.80 21.08
N LEU A 29 2.20 -0.28 20.56
CA LEU A 29 3.09 -1.13 21.32
C LEU A 29 4.52 -0.60 21.17
N TYR A 30 5.10 -0.11 22.25
CA TYR A 30 6.49 0.33 22.29
C TYR A 30 7.39 -0.76 22.84
N ILE A 31 8.46 -1.09 22.11
CA ILE A 31 9.49 -2.02 22.55
C ILE A 31 10.79 -1.24 22.68
N GLY A 32 11.24 -1.06 23.90
CA GLY A 32 12.50 -0.37 24.22
C GLY A 32 13.73 -1.24 23.96
N SER A 33 14.91 -0.62 23.94
CA SER A 33 16.19 -1.28 23.68
C SER A 33 16.55 -2.39 24.68
N GLU A 34 16.02 -2.33 25.91
CA GLU A 34 16.23 -3.33 26.97
C GLU A 34 15.11 -4.38 27.00
N GLY A 35 14.27 -4.45 25.95
CA GLY A 35 13.14 -5.37 25.87
C GLY A 35 11.93 -4.95 26.71
N LEU A 36 11.93 -3.73 27.29
CA LEU A 36 10.76 -3.19 27.98
C LEU A 36 9.63 -3.01 26.97
N ILE A 37 8.49 -3.64 27.26
CA ILE A 37 7.28 -3.53 26.43
C ILE A 37 6.30 -2.61 27.16
N SER A 38 5.80 -1.59 26.45
CA SER A 38 4.77 -0.68 26.94
C SER A 38 3.62 -0.57 25.96
N ASP A 39 2.40 -0.69 26.46
CA ASP A 39 1.17 -0.46 25.70
C ASP A 39 0.72 1.00 25.91
N THR A 40 0.59 1.73 24.82
CA THR A 40 0.33 3.17 24.82
C THR A 40 -0.54 3.56 23.63
N SER A 41 -0.68 4.84 23.35
CA SER A 41 -1.41 5.40 22.20
C SER A 41 -0.46 6.03 21.20
N PHE A 42 -0.81 6.00 19.91
CA PHE A 42 -0.01 6.63 18.87
C PHE A 42 0.15 8.15 19.07
N LYS A 43 -0.81 8.81 19.73
CA LYS A 43 -0.71 10.22 20.15
C LYS A 43 0.53 10.50 21.01
N GLN A 44 1.04 9.50 21.71
CA GLN A 44 2.23 9.62 22.59
C GLN A 44 3.55 9.38 21.83
N LEU A 45 3.53 9.11 20.52
CA LEU A 45 4.74 8.95 19.71
C LEU A 45 5.81 10.03 19.97
N PRO A 46 5.44 11.33 20.11
CA PRO A 46 6.43 12.38 20.39
C PRO A 46 7.23 12.17 21.69
N GLU A 47 6.72 11.42 22.67
CA GLU A 47 7.41 11.17 23.94
C GLU A 47 8.62 10.25 23.77
N TYR A 48 8.61 9.39 22.75
CA TYR A 48 9.68 8.45 22.41
C TYR A 48 10.76 9.04 21.50
N LEU A 49 10.55 10.25 20.99
CA LEU A 49 11.44 10.93 20.05
C LEU A 49 12.11 12.12 20.71
N LYS A 50 13.32 12.48 20.25
CA LYS A 50 14.15 13.56 20.79
C LYS A 50 14.39 14.61 19.71
N PRO A 51 14.62 15.88 20.09
CA PRO A 51 15.10 16.90 19.15
C PRO A 51 16.34 16.40 18.40
N GLY A 52 16.36 16.61 17.09
CA GLY A 52 17.43 16.11 16.21
C GLY A 52 17.19 14.71 15.61
N ASP A 53 16.14 13.98 16.04
CA ASP A 53 15.69 12.77 15.31
C ASP A 53 15.07 13.16 13.97
N LEU A 54 15.13 12.25 12.99
CA LEU A 54 14.51 12.39 11.66
C LEU A 54 13.51 11.27 11.44
N ILE A 55 12.28 11.63 11.02
CA ILE A 55 11.26 10.68 10.59
C ILE A 55 11.33 10.55 9.07
N VAL A 56 11.43 9.33 8.55
CA VAL A 56 11.36 9.05 7.11
C VAL A 56 10.03 8.41 6.79
N LEU A 57 9.32 8.99 5.83
CA LEU A 57 7.95 8.68 5.44
C LEU A 57 7.91 8.23 3.97
N ASN A 58 6.95 7.39 3.62
CA ASN A 58 6.64 7.04 2.24
C ASN A 58 5.46 7.90 1.75
N ASP A 59 5.70 8.80 0.80
CA ASP A 59 4.72 9.75 0.27
C ASP A 59 3.87 9.20 -0.88
N THR A 60 3.94 7.91 -1.13
CA THR A 60 3.12 7.30 -2.17
C THR A 60 1.63 7.52 -1.91
N ARG A 61 0.87 7.72 -3.01
CA ARG A 61 -0.59 7.86 -2.99
C ARG A 61 -1.23 6.65 -3.64
N VAL A 62 -2.20 6.05 -2.95
CA VAL A 62 -2.97 4.92 -3.48
C VAL A 62 -3.88 5.40 -4.60
N ILE A 63 -3.88 4.67 -5.71
CA ILE A 63 -4.79 4.88 -6.83
C ILE A 63 -5.98 3.90 -6.73
N PRO A 64 -7.15 4.21 -7.30
CA PRO A 64 -8.30 3.30 -7.30
C PRO A 64 -8.06 2.14 -8.28
N ALA A 65 -7.19 1.22 -7.88
CA ALA A 65 -6.57 0.19 -8.71
C ALA A 65 -7.43 -1.06 -8.91
N ARG A 66 -8.63 -1.13 -8.30
CA ARG A 66 -9.52 -2.30 -8.40
C ARG A 66 -10.68 -2.02 -9.33
N LEU A 67 -10.94 -2.93 -10.28
CA LEU A 67 -12.05 -2.87 -11.22
C LEU A 67 -12.85 -4.17 -11.18
N TYR A 68 -14.15 -4.09 -11.50
CA TYR A 68 -15.03 -5.25 -11.62
C TYR A 68 -15.56 -5.36 -13.03
N ALA A 69 -15.36 -6.52 -13.65
CA ALA A 69 -15.74 -6.80 -15.01
C ALA A 69 -16.53 -8.10 -15.11
N LYS A 70 -17.19 -8.30 -16.26
CA LYS A 70 -17.82 -9.56 -16.65
C LYS A 70 -17.20 -10.05 -17.96
N LYS A 71 -17.02 -11.36 -18.06
CA LYS A 71 -16.75 -12.04 -19.32
C LYS A 71 -18.00 -12.05 -20.20
N GLU A 72 -17.86 -12.25 -21.49
CA GLU A 72 -19.00 -12.47 -22.40
C GLU A 72 -19.91 -13.64 -21.96
N THR A 73 -19.32 -14.64 -21.29
CA THR A 73 -20.06 -15.77 -20.70
C THR A 73 -20.80 -15.44 -19.41
N GLY A 74 -20.79 -14.17 -18.96
CA GLY A 74 -21.46 -13.70 -17.74
C GLY A 74 -20.62 -13.86 -16.46
N GLY A 75 -19.51 -14.58 -16.50
CA GLY A 75 -18.67 -14.80 -15.31
C GLY A 75 -18.01 -13.51 -14.81
N SER A 76 -18.10 -13.26 -13.49
CA SER A 76 -17.48 -12.09 -12.86
C SER A 76 -15.96 -12.23 -12.80
N VAL A 77 -15.26 -11.10 -12.95
CA VAL A 77 -13.81 -10.99 -12.87
C VAL A 77 -13.48 -9.75 -12.05
N GLU A 78 -12.69 -9.91 -10.99
CA GLU A 78 -12.04 -8.82 -10.28
C GLU A 78 -10.68 -8.58 -10.95
N ILE A 79 -10.40 -7.32 -11.27
CA ILE A 79 -9.16 -6.87 -11.87
C ILE A 79 -8.45 -6.02 -10.83
N MET A 80 -7.23 -6.39 -10.45
CA MET A 80 -6.37 -5.61 -9.59
C MET A 80 -5.16 -5.14 -10.40
N LEU A 81 -5.04 -3.84 -10.59
CA LEU A 81 -3.91 -3.25 -11.29
C LEU A 81 -2.62 -3.50 -10.51
N GLU A 82 -1.58 -3.91 -11.20
CA GLU A 82 -0.21 -3.93 -10.70
C GLU A 82 0.57 -2.74 -11.26
N ARG A 83 0.46 -2.53 -12.58
CA ARG A 83 1.20 -1.46 -13.27
C ARG A 83 0.57 -1.11 -14.62
N ILE A 84 0.59 0.17 -14.97
CA ILE A 84 0.33 0.64 -16.33
C ILE A 84 1.66 0.52 -17.09
N LEU A 85 1.68 -0.24 -18.19
CA LEU A 85 2.89 -0.48 -18.98
C LEU A 85 3.05 0.55 -20.10
N ASP A 86 1.94 0.91 -20.74
CA ASP A 86 1.83 1.94 -21.78
C ASP A 86 0.41 2.52 -21.81
N GLU A 87 0.09 3.32 -22.81
CA GLU A 87 -1.21 4.02 -22.93
C GLU A 87 -2.42 3.07 -22.86
N ASN A 88 -2.28 1.83 -23.32
CA ASN A 88 -3.39 0.88 -23.44
C ASN A 88 -3.13 -0.46 -22.73
N THR A 89 -1.92 -0.72 -22.25
CA THR A 89 -1.54 -2.01 -21.68
C THR A 89 -1.37 -1.95 -20.17
N LEU A 90 -2.08 -2.84 -19.48
CA LEU A 90 -2.01 -2.99 -18.04
C LEU A 90 -1.47 -4.35 -17.67
N LEU A 91 -0.59 -4.38 -16.66
CA LEU A 91 -0.23 -5.58 -15.93
C LEU A 91 -1.15 -5.68 -14.72
N VAL A 92 -1.85 -6.81 -14.58
CA VAL A 92 -2.91 -6.96 -13.57
C VAL A 92 -2.91 -8.35 -12.95
N GLN A 93 -3.47 -8.46 -11.75
CA GLN A 93 -3.94 -9.71 -11.19
C GLN A 93 -5.42 -9.87 -11.54
N LEU A 94 -5.85 -11.09 -11.90
CA LEU A 94 -7.25 -11.39 -12.16
C LEU A 94 -7.74 -12.46 -11.19
N ARG A 95 -8.87 -12.18 -10.51
CA ARG A 95 -9.59 -13.14 -9.68
C ARG A 95 -10.91 -13.48 -10.35
N ALA A 96 -11.11 -14.75 -10.68
CA ALA A 96 -12.33 -15.27 -11.29
C ALA A 96 -12.48 -16.76 -10.96
N SER A 97 -13.71 -17.30 -10.98
CA SER A 97 -13.97 -18.73 -10.77
C SER A 97 -13.27 -19.63 -11.79
N LYS A 98 -13.17 -19.16 -13.04
CA LYS A 98 -12.34 -19.78 -14.09
C LYS A 98 -11.46 -18.68 -14.68
N SER A 99 -10.16 -18.93 -14.71
CA SER A 99 -9.18 -17.99 -15.25
C SER A 99 -9.50 -17.63 -16.71
N PRO A 100 -9.55 -16.34 -17.08
CA PRO A 100 -9.76 -15.95 -18.47
C PRO A 100 -8.59 -16.42 -19.35
N LYS A 101 -8.91 -16.81 -20.58
CA LYS A 101 -7.90 -17.17 -21.61
C LYS A 101 -7.52 -15.91 -22.39
N GLU A 102 -6.43 -15.99 -23.12
CA GLU A 102 -6.05 -14.99 -24.11
C GLU A 102 -7.20 -14.79 -25.13
N GLY A 103 -7.42 -13.53 -25.54
CA GLY A 103 -8.54 -13.14 -26.40
C GLY A 103 -9.87 -12.91 -25.66
N THR A 104 -9.96 -13.25 -24.34
CA THR A 104 -11.21 -13.03 -23.59
C THR A 104 -11.49 -11.53 -23.46
N ASN A 105 -12.70 -11.12 -23.85
CA ASN A 105 -13.21 -9.78 -23.58
C ASN A 105 -13.74 -9.68 -22.15
N LEU A 106 -13.33 -8.62 -21.47
CA LEU A 106 -13.80 -8.23 -20.15
C LEU A 106 -14.53 -6.89 -20.26
N LYS A 107 -15.79 -6.86 -19.84
CA LYS A 107 -16.64 -5.67 -19.95
C LYS A 107 -16.99 -5.17 -18.55
N LEU A 108 -16.78 -3.88 -18.29
CA LEU A 108 -17.17 -3.19 -17.06
C LEU A 108 -18.63 -2.70 -17.15
N GLN A 109 -19.16 -2.19 -16.04
CA GLN A 109 -20.55 -1.75 -15.97
C GLN A 109 -20.87 -0.56 -16.90
N ASP A 110 -19.89 0.32 -17.11
CA ASP A 110 -20.00 1.49 -18.01
C ASP A 110 -19.72 1.17 -19.48
N ASN A 111 -19.69 -0.11 -19.85
CA ASN A 111 -19.34 -0.63 -21.16
C ASN A 111 -17.85 -0.51 -21.56
N THR A 112 -17.00 -0.02 -20.71
CA THR A 112 -15.53 -0.07 -20.91
C THR A 112 -15.08 -1.51 -21.14
N ARG A 113 -14.12 -1.71 -22.05
CA ARG A 113 -13.66 -3.04 -22.46
C ARG A 113 -12.17 -3.20 -22.29
N PHE A 114 -11.79 -4.40 -21.87
CA PHE A 114 -10.42 -4.89 -21.89
C PHE A 114 -10.36 -6.22 -22.63
N VAL A 115 -9.23 -6.49 -23.26
CA VAL A 115 -8.93 -7.81 -23.86
C VAL A 115 -7.74 -8.42 -23.14
N VAL A 116 -7.86 -9.67 -22.74
CA VAL A 116 -6.74 -10.43 -22.20
C VAL A 116 -5.75 -10.74 -23.34
N LYS A 117 -4.51 -10.23 -23.24
CA LYS A 117 -3.44 -10.42 -24.24
C LYS A 117 -2.50 -11.59 -23.90
N GLY A 118 -2.62 -12.16 -22.73
CA GLY A 118 -1.77 -13.24 -22.28
C GLY A 118 -1.35 -13.08 -20.82
N ARG A 119 -0.21 -13.72 -20.48
CA ARG A 119 0.35 -13.70 -19.12
C ARG A 119 1.80 -13.23 -19.11
N LYS A 120 2.20 -12.62 -17.98
CA LYS A 120 3.59 -12.35 -17.62
C LYS A 120 3.81 -12.92 -16.22
N GLY A 121 4.40 -14.10 -16.12
CA GLY A 121 4.48 -14.85 -14.87
C GLY A 121 3.11 -15.22 -14.34
N SER A 122 2.83 -14.90 -13.08
CA SER A 122 1.53 -15.10 -12.42
C SER A 122 0.47 -14.04 -12.81
N MET A 123 0.87 -12.95 -13.46
CA MET A 123 0.01 -11.83 -13.81
C MET A 123 -0.53 -11.92 -15.23
N PHE A 124 -1.51 -11.09 -15.55
CA PHE A 124 -2.12 -10.97 -16.87
C PHE A 124 -1.77 -9.65 -17.52
N LEU A 125 -1.69 -9.67 -18.84
CA LEU A 125 -1.63 -8.48 -19.67
C LEU A 125 -3.04 -8.19 -20.19
N LEU A 126 -3.56 -7.02 -19.86
CA LEU A 126 -4.82 -6.52 -20.40
C LEU A 126 -4.55 -5.37 -21.37
N ASN A 127 -5.25 -5.38 -22.50
CA ASN A 127 -5.31 -4.26 -23.40
C ASN A 127 -6.63 -3.51 -23.21
N TYR A 128 -6.56 -2.25 -22.88
CA TYR A 128 -7.69 -1.34 -22.81
C TYR A 128 -8.17 -0.98 -24.23
N ILE A 129 -9.49 -0.98 -24.42
CA ILE A 129 -10.12 -0.56 -25.67
C ILE A 129 -10.96 0.67 -25.37
N GLY A 130 -10.37 1.84 -25.54
CA GLY A 130 -10.99 3.14 -25.33
C GLY A 130 -9.99 4.25 -25.65
N GLU A 131 -10.47 5.48 -25.62
CA GLU A 131 -9.69 6.69 -25.96
C GLU A 131 -9.30 7.50 -24.70
N GLU A 132 -10.00 7.27 -23.58
CA GLU A 132 -9.72 7.89 -22.29
C GLU A 132 -8.37 7.39 -21.74
N LYS A 133 -7.60 8.24 -21.06
CA LYS A 133 -6.39 7.80 -20.39
C LYS A 133 -6.74 6.80 -19.27
N ILE A 134 -5.94 5.77 -19.10
CA ILE A 134 -6.15 4.75 -18.04
C ILE A 134 -6.22 5.39 -16.65
N SER A 135 -5.43 6.44 -16.39
CA SER A 135 -5.48 7.18 -15.12
C SER A 135 -6.86 7.79 -14.85
N ASP A 136 -7.47 8.37 -15.88
CA ASP A 136 -8.77 9.05 -15.78
C ASP A 136 -9.89 8.02 -15.67
N LEU A 137 -9.79 6.92 -16.42
CA LEU A 137 -10.66 5.77 -16.28
C LEU A 137 -10.66 5.23 -14.84
N LEU A 138 -9.48 5.00 -14.27
CA LEU A 138 -9.34 4.51 -12.89
C LEU A 138 -9.92 5.50 -11.89
N ALA A 139 -9.69 6.80 -12.07
CA ALA A 139 -10.24 7.84 -11.19
C ALA A 139 -11.79 7.88 -11.24
N ARG A 140 -12.38 7.58 -12.40
CA ARG A 140 -13.82 7.63 -12.64
C ARG A 140 -14.57 6.41 -12.11
N ILE A 141 -14.03 5.20 -12.32
CA ILE A 141 -14.74 3.93 -12.03
C ILE A 141 -13.95 2.94 -11.19
N GLY A 142 -12.74 3.28 -10.81
CA GLY A 142 -11.91 2.44 -9.97
C GLY A 142 -12.37 2.45 -8.52
N HIS A 143 -12.08 1.37 -7.83
CA HIS A 143 -12.35 1.15 -6.43
C HIS A 143 -11.06 1.17 -5.61
N VAL A 144 -11.14 1.62 -4.36
CA VAL A 144 -10.01 1.57 -3.42
C VAL A 144 -9.63 0.10 -3.19
N PRO A 145 -8.35 -0.26 -3.43
CA PRO A 145 -7.89 -1.64 -3.31
C PRO A 145 -7.63 -2.04 -1.85
N LEU A 146 -8.70 -2.10 -1.03
CA LEU A 146 -8.58 -2.52 0.37
C LEU A 146 -7.89 -3.89 0.48
N PRO A 147 -7.05 -4.11 1.52
CA PRO A 147 -6.37 -5.38 1.74
C PRO A 147 -7.37 -6.54 1.92
N PRO A 148 -6.99 -7.78 1.59
CA PRO A 148 -7.91 -8.92 1.60
C PRO A 148 -8.44 -9.32 2.99
N TYR A 149 -7.81 -8.84 4.08
CA TYR A 149 -8.31 -9.05 5.45
C TYR A 149 -9.43 -8.08 5.84
N ILE A 150 -9.64 -7.01 5.06
CA ILE A 150 -10.84 -6.16 5.15
C ILE A 150 -11.95 -6.83 4.34
N ASN A 151 -12.87 -7.46 5.05
CA ASN A 151 -13.91 -8.30 4.44
C ASN A 151 -15.19 -7.51 4.13
N ARG A 152 -15.06 -6.37 3.47
CA ARG A 152 -16.16 -5.52 2.98
C ARG A 152 -15.79 -4.85 1.67
N LYS A 153 -16.78 -4.31 0.97
CA LYS A 153 -16.53 -3.43 -0.17
C LYS A 153 -15.94 -2.10 0.32
N ASP A 154 -15.23 -1.44 -0.58
CA ASP A 154 -14.80 -0.06 -0.36
C ASP A 154 -15.99 0.89 -0.32
N GLU A 155 -15.86 1.91 0.50
CA GLU A 155 -16.83 2.97 0.72
C GLU A 155 -16.16 4.35 0.47
N ASN A 156 -16.95 5.41 0.37
CA ASN A 156 -16.41 6.75 0.12
C ASN A 156 -15.37 7.19 1.16
N ILE A 157 -15.55 6.77 2.40
CA ILE A 157 -14.61 7.05 3.48
C ILE A 157 -13.21 6.49 3.21
N ASP A 158 -13.10 5.37 2.49
CA ASP A 158 -11.81 4.72 2.22
C ASP A 158 -10.96 5.52 1.25
N GLN A 159 -11.57 6.33 0.38
CA GLN A 159 -10.84 7.21 -0.53
C GLN A 159 -9.92 8.17 0.21
N GLU A 160 -10.33 8.62 1.40
CA GLU A 160 -9.55 9.48 2.28
C GLU A 160 -8.78 8.67 3.33
N ARG A 161 -9.44 7.70 3.99
CA ARG A 161 -8.87 7.01 5.15
C ARG A 161 -7.81 5.99 4.78
N TYR A 162 -7.83 5.45 3.56
CA TYR A 162 -6.77 4.56 3.03
C TYR A 162 -5.66 5.34 2.31
N GLN A 163 -5.44 6.60 2.75
CA GLN A 163 -4.35 7.49 2.34
C GLN A 163 -3.67 8.07 3.57
N THR A 164 -2.35 8.28 3.49
CA THR A 164 -1.66 9.07 4.52
C THR A 164 -1.91 10.56 4.31
N VAL A 165 -1.85 11.36 5.36
CA VAL A 165 -2.01 12.83 5.27
C VAL A 165 -0.89 13.50 4.46
N PHE A 166 0.21 12.80 4.26
CA PHE A 166 1.37 13.27 3.49
C PHE A 166 1.51 12.58 2.12
N SER A 167 0.48 11.83 1.66
CA SER A 167 0.49 11.19 0.34
C SER A 167 0.47 12.23 -0.79
N ASP A 168 1.39 12.09 -1.75
CA ASP A 168 1.60 13.06 -2.84
C ASP A 168 1.74 12.37 -4.21
N LYS A 169 2.52 11.31 -4.30
CA LYS A 169 2.90 10.65 -5.56
C LYS A 169 1.95 9.48 -5.87
N PRO A 170 1.00 9.62 -6.86
CA PRO A 170 0.09 8.52 -7.20
C PRO A 170 0.83 7.35 -7.86
N GLY A 171 0.43 6.12 -7.55
CA GLY A 171 1.01 4.91 -8.16
C GLY A 171 0.94 3.65 -7.30
N ALA A 172 0.64 3.77 -6.01
CA ALA A 172 0.52 2.59 -5.14
C ALA A 172 -0.84 1.91 -5.27
N VAL A 173 -0.83 0.60 -5.09
CA VAL A 173 -2.02 -0.25 -4.96
C VAL A 173 -2.34 -0.51 -3.49
N ALA A 174 -1.38 -0.41 -2.60
CA ALA A 174 -1.61 -0.49 -1.16
C ALA A 174 -1.02 0.72 -0.42
N ALA A 175 -1.71 1.16 0.64
CA ALA A 175 -1.23 2.24 1.47
C ALA A 175 -0.05 1.80 2.35
N PRO A 176 0.93 2.69 2.64
CA PRO A 176 1.94 2.46 3.66
C PRO A 176 1.26 2.55 5.05
N THR A 177 0.70 1.43 5.50
CA THR A 177 -0.29 1.38 6.60
C THR A 177 0.23 1.97 7.92
N ALA A 178 1.52 1.86 8.22
CA ALA A 178 2.12 2.51 9.40
C ALA A 178 1.98 4.04 9.36
N GLY A 179 1.94 4.64 8.17
CA GLY A 179 1.75 6.07 7.97
C GLY A 179 0.32 6.56 8.16
N LEU A 180 -0.68 5.66 8.16
CA LEU A 180 -2.10 6.03 8.28
C LEU A 180 -2.47 6.61 9.64
N HIS A 181 -1.64 6.36 10.66
CA HIS A 181 -1.86 6.86 12.02
C HIS A 181 -1.42 8.31 12.23
N PHE A 182 -0.66 8.88 11.30
CA PHE A 182 -0.24 10.27 11.40
C PHE A 182 -1.39 11.23 11.06
N THR A 183 -1.41 12.36 11.79
CA THR A 183 -2.23 13.53 11.50
C THR A 183 -1.33 14.73 11.23
N ASP A 184 -1.83 15.76 10.55
CA ASP A 184 -1.09 17.01 10.35
C ASP A 184 -0.70 17.65 11.68
N ASP A 185 -1.60 17.60 12.68
CA ASP A 185 -1.35 18.09 14.03
C ASP A 185 -0.19 17.37 14.71
N LEU A 186 -0.14 16.04 14.58
CA LEU A 186 0.96 15.25 15.15
C LEU A 186 2.30 15.59 14.46
N LEU A 187 2.31 15.72 13.12
CA LEU A 187 3.49 16.12 12.37
C LEU A 187 3.96 17.53 12.77
N ASN A 188 3.04 18.45 12.97
CA ASN A 188 3.34 19.80 13.46
C ASN A 188 3.91 19.78 14.89
N LYS A 189 3.35 19.00 15.80
CA LYS A 189 3.89 18.81 17.17
C LYS A 189 5.32 18.28 17.15
N LEU A 190 5.61 17.29 16.29
CA LEU A 190 6.94 16.72 16.09
C LEU A 190 7.91 17.79 15.58
N LYS A 191 7.50 18.57 14.58
CA LYS A 191 8.33 19.67 14.03
C LYS A 191 8.64 20.73 15.09
N VAL A 192 7.65 21.16 15.90
CA VAL A 192 7.85 22.12 17.01
C VAL A 192 8.81 21.55 18.05
N LYS A 193 8.79 20.23 18.27
CA LYS A 193 9.74 19.55 19.17
C LYS A 193 11.17 19.44 18.60
N GLY A 194 11.42 19.89 17.36
CA GLY A 194 12.73 19.80 16.71
C GLY A 194 13.01 18.44 16.06
N ILE A 195 11.95 17.72 15.69
CA ILE A 195 11.99 16.45 14.95
C ILE A 195 11.59 16.76 13.51
N ASP A 196 12.54 16.64 12.59
CA ASP A 196 12.29 16.89 11.16
C ASP A 196 11.76 15.62 10.47
N ASN A 197 11.25 15.79 9.24
CA ASN A 197 10.87 14.67 8.40
C ASN A 197 11.48 14.75 7.00
N ALA A 198 11.60 13.58 6.37
CA ALA A 198 11.97 13.41 4.98
C ALA A 198 11.00 12.42 4.31
N LYS A 199 10.79 12.56 3.01
CA LYS A 199 9.86 11.72 2.27
C LYS A 199 10.58 11.04 1.12
N LEU A 200 10.40 9.73 1.02
CA LEU A 200 10.75 8.94 -0.15
C LEU A 200 9.46 8.42 -0.80
N THR A 201 9.55 7.98 -2.04
CA THR A 201 8.45 7.34 -2.73
C THR A 201 8.75 5.87 -2.95
N LEU A 202 7.90 4.98 -2.47
CA LEU A 202 7.85 3.58 -2.87
C LEU A 202 6.41 3.21 -3.19
N HIS A 203 6.15 2.84 -4.44
CA HIS A 203 4.83 2.40 -4.87
C HIS A 203 4.63 0.94 -4.54
N VAL A 204 3.81 0.69 -3.50
CA VAL A 204 3.46 -0.67 -3.08
C VAL A 204 2.54 -1.30 -4.13
N GLY A 205 2.99 -2.40 -4.73
CA GLY A 205 2.25 -3.13 -5.75
C GLY A 205 1.21 -4.10 -5.20
N ALA A 206 0.39 -4.67 -6.07
CA ALA A 206 -0.61 -5.69 -5.73
C ALA A 206 0.02 -7.00 -5.23
N GLY A 207 1.31 -7.20 -5.48
CA GLY A 207 2.08 -8.34 -4.97
C GLY A 207 2.05 -8.44 -3.44
N THR A 208 1.94 -7.31 -2.73
CA THR A 208 1.85 -7.28 -1.25
C THR A 208 0.62 -8.03 -0.70
N PHE A 209 -0.42 -8.24 -1.52
CA PHE A 209 -1.63 -8.98 -1.15
C PHE A 209 -1.51 -10.50 -1.42
N GLN A 210 -0.41 -10.95 -2.01
CA GLN A 210 -0.21 -12.36 -2.29
C GLN A 210 0.36 -13.08 -1.07
N PRO A 211 -0.26 -14.19 -0.63
CA PRO A 211 0.31 -14.99 0.45
C PRO A 211 1.59 -15.69 -0.01
N VAL A 212 2.55 -15.84 0.90
CA VAL A 212 3.71 -16.69 0.71
C VAL A 212 3.25 -18.16 0.67
N ARG A 213 3.51 -18.87 -0.45
CA ARG A 213 3.00 -20.22 -0.69
C ARG A 213 4.08 -21.30 -0.67
N ILE A 214 5.27 -20.96 -0.28
CA ILE A 214 6.42 -21.88 -0.22
C ILE A 214 6.81 -22.11 1.23
N ASP A 215 7.26 -23.33 1.54
CA ASP A 215 7.66 -23.69 2.89
C ASP A 215 9.00 -23.05 3.28
N ASP A 216 9.96 -23.06 2.37
CA ASP A 216 11.28 -22.47 2.58
C ASP A 216 11.32 -21.03 2.06
N ILE A 217 11.29 -20.05 2.97
CA ILE A 217 11.25 -18.62 2.61
C ILE A 217 12.48 -18.15 1.83
N SER A 218 13.63 -18.86 1.90
CA SER A 218 14.81 -18.51 1.11
C SER A 218 14.61 -18.71 -0.40
N LYS A 219 13.59 -19.47 -0.78
CA LYS A 219 13.22 -19.74 -2.19
C LYS A 219 12.07 -18.84 -2.67
N HIS A 220 11.60 -17.92 -1.81
CA HIS A 220 10.54 -17.00 -2.20
C HIS A 220 11.07 -15.93 -3.15
N GLU A 221 10.45 -15.84 -4.32
CA GLU A 221 10.72 -14.77 -5.27
C GLU A 221 9.88 -13.54 -4.90
N MET A 222 10.54 -12.50 -4.39
CA MET A 222 9.89 -11.23 -4.09
C MET A 222 9.54 -10.48 -5.38
N HIS A 223 8.36 -9.88 -5.41
CA HIS A 223 8.00 -8.94 -6.46
C HIS A 223 8.83 -7.65 -6.34
N SER A 224 9.07 -7.01 -7.48
CA SER A 224 9.78 -5.72 -7.52
C SER A 224 8.81 -4.56 -7.42
N GLU A 225 9.15 -3.56 -6.64
CA GLU A 225 8.40 -2.31 -6.49
C GLU A 225 9.22 -1.12 -7.01
N TYR A 226 8.53 -0.06 -7.42
CA TYR A 226 9.19 1.18 -7.85
C TYR A 226 9.54 2.02 -6.65
N MET A 227 10.81 2.44 -6.56
CA MET A 227 11.29 3.30 -5.49
C MET A 227 12.03 4.51 -6.06
N CYS A 228 11.84 5.67 -5.41
CA CYS A 228 12.58 6.90 -5.70
C CYS A 228 13.02 7.55 -4.38
N VAL A 229 14.33 7.76 -4.23
CA VAL A 229 14.94 8.46 -3.09
C VAL A 229 15.71 9.66 -3.63
N SER A 230 15.31 10.87 -3.26
CA SER A 230 16.00 12.08 -3.71
C SER A 230 17.33 12.29 -2.96
N GLN A 231 18.23 13.05 -3.59
CA GLN A 231 19.51 13.43 -2.97
C GLN A 231 19.31 14.17 -1.63
N ASP A 232 18.27 15.00 -1.53
CA ASP A 232 17.94 15.73 -0.30
C ASP A 232 17.60 14.81 0.86
N VAL A 233 16.86 13.72 0.60
CA VAL A 233 16.56 12.69 1.62
C VAL A 233 17.85 12.03 2.11
N VAL A 234 18.75 11.67 1.18
CA VAL A 234 20.06 11.06 1.50
C VAL A 234 20.89 12.03 2.34
N MET A 235 20.94 13.30 1.96
CA MET A 235 21.68 14.32 2.72
C MET A 235 21.12 14.50 4.13
N LYS A 236 19.79 14.64 4.28
CA LYS A 236 19.14 14.76 5.60
C LYS A 236 19.44 13.57 6.51
N ILE A 237 19.34 12.35 5.99
CA ILE A 237 19.66 11.12 6.74
C ILE A 237 21.12 11.15 7.22
N ASN A 238 22.05 11.47 6.33
CA ASN A 238 23.47 11.49 6.65
C ASN A 238 23.82 12.59 7.67
N GLU A 239 23.23 13.78 7.54
CA GLU A 239 23.42 14.88 8.48
C GLU A 239 22.87 14.55 9.86
N THR A 240 21.67 13.94 9.91
CA THR A 240 21.06 13.49 11.17
C THR A 240 21.97 12.49 11.89
N LYS A 241 22.48 11.48 11.16
CA LYS A 241 23.41 10.49 11.73
C LYS A 241 24.72 11.15 12.21
N LYS A 242 25.29 12.08 11.45
CA LYS A 242 26.51 12.82 11.84
C LYS A 242 26.33 13.65 13.11
N LYS A 243 25.12 14.18 13.34
CA LYS A 243 24.75 14.94 14.55
C LYS A 243 24.36 14.07 15.73
N GLY A 244 24.37 12.73 15.60
CA GLY A 244 23.99 11.78 16.65
C GLY A 244 22.47 11.60 16.82
N GLY A 245 21.66 12.11 15.88
CA GLY A 245 20.22 11.89 15.84
C GLY A 245 19.87 10.49 15.33
N ARG A 246 18.67 10.02 15.68
CA ARG A 246 18.15 8.72 15.23
C ARG A 246 17.30 8.89 13.97
N ILE A 247 17.23 7.83 13.17
CA ILE A 247 16.34 7.74 12.02
C ILE A 247 15.16 6.85 12.41
N LEU A 248 13.94 7.38 12.34
CA LEU A 248 12.71 6.62 12.49
C LEU A 248 12.14 6.33 11.11
N ALA A 249 12.25 5.09 10.65
CA ALA A 249 11.60 4.63 9.43
C ALA A 249 10.13 4.27 9.72
N VAL A 250 9.19 4.85 8.99
CA VAL A 250 7.76 4.62 9.18
C VAL A 250 7.26 3.58 8.17
N GLY A 251 7.11 2.35 8.64
CA GLY A 251 6.68 1.20 7.86
C GLY A 251 7.83 0.46 7.17
N THR A 252 7.58 -0.79 6.84
CA THR A 252 8.54 -1.68 6.16
C THR A 252 8.96 -1.17 4.78
N THR A 253 8.15 -0.32 4.17
CA THR A 253 8.44 0.32 2.87
C THR A 253 9.51 1.41 2.95
N VAL A 254 9.98 1.77 4.15
CA VAL A 254 11.01 2.79 4.39
C VAL A 254 12.29 2.19 4.99
N VAL A 255 12.20 1.01 5.60
CA VAL A 255 13.33 0.31 6.24
C VAL A 255 14.44 -0.09 5.26
#